data_8b54d3a38b5dd6e93892df36a2ae82b4
#
_entry.id   8b54d3a38b5dd6e93892df36a2ae82b4
#
_cell.length_a   1.000
_cell.length_b   1.000
_cell.length_c   1.000
_cell.angle_alpha   90.00
_cell.angle_beta   90.00
_cell.angle_gamma   90.00
#
_symmetry.space_group_name_H-M   'P 1'
#
loop_
_entity.id
_entity.type
_entity.pdbx_description
1 polymer ?
#
loop_
_entity_poly.entity_id
_entity_poly.type
_entity_poly.pdbx_seq_one_letter_code
_entity_poly.pdbx_strand_id
1 'polypeptide(L)'
;FVLDISREAELVALGETLGEVNNIVVTAGSQAPGGLLSGLDLRAARLAFDTKFWGSINVARYLGGNIAPRGTLTFTSGFVARRTVAGAIVKTTMNAAIEAATKVLAKELSPLRVNVVSPGLTDTEAYAGMDAAAREKMLAGAAETLPAKAWGRAEDIAQGYLFAIDNPFVTGSVIDIEGGALIN
;
A
#
# COMPACT_ATOMS: atom_id res chain seq x y z
N PHE A 1 1.51 -1.99 20.36
CA PHE A 1 0.65 -0.81 20.31
C PHE A 1 -0.58 -1.11 19.46
N VAL A 2 -1.73 -0.55 19.84
CA VAL A 2 -2.94 -0.52 19.02
C VAL A 2 -3.19 0.94 18.68
N LEU A 3 -3.27 1.29 17.40
CA LEU A 3 -3.50 2.66 16.97
C LEU A 3 -4.23 2.70 15.61
N ASP A 4 -4.91 3.82 15.37
CA ASP A 4 -5.51 4.14 14.08
C ASP A 4 -4.67 5.23 13.41
N ILE A 5 -4.02 4.90 12.29
CA ILE A 5 -3.14 5.84 11.55
C ILE A 5 -3.88 7.05 10.97
N SER A 6 -5.21 7.03 10.90
CA SER A 6 -6.01 8.20 10.53
C SER A 6 -6.12 9.24 11.66
N ARG A 7 -5.74 8.87 12.89
CA ARG A 7 -5.81 9.72 14.08
C ARG A 7 -4.46 10.30 14.43
N GLU A 8 -4.24 11.56 14.08
CA GLU A 8 -2.96 12.26 14.31
C GLU A 8 -2.49 12.17 15.77
N ALA A 9 -3.39 12.36 16.75
CA ALA A 9 -3.04 12.34 18.18
C ALA A 9 -2.45 10.98 18.62
N GLU A 10 -2.91 9.88 18.04
CA GLU A 10 -2.39 8.54 18.37
C GLU A 10 -0.96 8.36 17.82
N LEU A 11 -0.68 8.91 16.62
CA LEU A 11 0.66 8.87 16.03
C LEU A 11 1.65 9.80 16.76
N VAL A 12 1.20 10.98 17.21
CA VAL A 12 2.01 11.87 18.05
C VAL A 12 2.42 11.15 19.33
N ALA A 13 1.46 10.57 20.05
CA ALA A 13 1.72 9.83 21.30
C ALA A 13 2.64 8.61 21.07
N LEU A 14 2.47 7.90 19.93
CA LEU A 14 3.37 6.82 19.58
C LEU A 14 4.79 7.34 19.32
N GLY A 15 4.95 8.43 18.56
CA GLY A 15 6.26 9.01 18.24
C GLY A 15 7.06 9.40 19.48
N GLU A 16 6.39 9.91 20.53
CA GLU A 16 7.02 10.23 21.81
C GLU A 16 7.58 9.01 22.55
N THR A 17 7.02 7.82 22.33
CA THR A 17 7.36 6.59 23.07
C THR A 17 8.08 5.54 22.24
N LEU A 18 8.03 5.63 20.90
CA LEU A 18 8.59 4.62 19.99
C LEU A 18 10.11 4.52 20.06
N GLY A 19 10.79 5.64 20.32
CA GLY A 19 12.25 5.72 20.19
C GLY A 19 12.70 5.62 18.71
N GLU A 20 14.00 5.34 18.52
CA GLU A 20 14.56 5.19 17.17
C GLU A 20 14.27 3.79 16.60
N VAL A 21 13.84 3.73 15.34
CA VAL A 21 13.63 2.49 14.57
C VAL A 21 14.36 2.58 13.23
N ASN A 22 14.75 1.46 12.67
CA ASN A 22 15.45 1.45 11.39
C ASN A 22 14.50 1.56 10.20
N ASN A 23 13.32 0.95 10.31
CA ASN A 23 12.40 0.85 9.18
C ASN A 23 10.95 0.96 9.67
N ILE A 24 10.13 1.65 8.88
CA ILE A 24 8.67 1.63 9.03
C ILE A 24 8.06 1.12 7.72
N VAL A 25 7.20 0.11 7.83
CA VAL A 25 6.41 -0.40 6.71
C VAL A 25 4.93 -0.15 7.00
N VAL A 26 4.26 0.52 6.06
CA VAL A 26 2.84 0.85 6.18
C VAL A 26 2.03 -0.04 5.25
N THR A 27 1.40 -1.06 5.82
CA THR A 27 0.47 -1.96 5.10
C THR A 27 -0.99 -1.66 5.40
N ALA A 28 -1.25 -0.68 6.26
CA ALA A 28 -2.60 -0.29 6.63
C ALA A 28 -3.40 0.12 5.38
N GLY A 29 -4.58 -0.43 5.26
CA GLY A 29 -5.48 -0.18 4.16
C GLY A 29 -6.93 -0.14 4.63
N SER A 30 -7.82 0.17 3.71
CA SER A 30 -9.25 0.18 3.96
C SER A 30 -9.98 -0.64 2.90
N GLN A 31 -11.18 -1.08 3.24
CA GLN A 31 -12.14 -1.61 2.28
C GLN A 31 -12.65 -0.45 1.40
N ALA A 32 -11.92 -0.15 0.32
CA ALA A 32 -12.32 0.91 -0.61
C ALA A 32 -13.57 0.46 -1.39
N PRO A 33 -14.63 1.29 -1.44
CA PRO A 33 -15.82 0.95 -2.18
C PRO A 33 -15.51 0.78 -3.67
N GLY A 34 -16.11 -0.24 -4.28
CA GLY A 34 -16.11 -0.46 -5.72
C GLY A 34 -17.47 -0.09 -6.32
N GLY A 35 -17.55 -0.11 -7.65
CA GLY A 35 -18.76 0.15 -8.38
C GLY A 35 -18.64 1.31 -9.37
N LEU A 36 -19.59 1.39 -10.30
CA LEU A 36 -19.62 2.48 -11.28
C LEU A 36 -19.92 3.82 -10.59
N LEU A 37 -19.45 4.91 -11.20
CA LEU A 37 -19.54 6.27 -10.65
C LEU A 37 -20.96 6.65 -10.21
N SER A 38 -21.98 6.25 -10.95
CA SER A 38 -23.38 6.57 -10.67
C SER A 38 -23.93 5.99 -9.35
N GLY A 39 -23.34 4.91 -8.86
CA GLY A 39 -23.74 4.23 -7.62
C GLY A 39 -22.67 4.27 -6.53
N LEU A 40 -21.60 5.07 -6.70
CA LEU A 40 -20.49 5.10 -5.76
C LEU A 40 -20.85 5.75 -4.43
N ASP A 41 -20.60 5.06 -3.33
CA ASP A 41 -20.68 5.63 -1.97
C ASP A 41 -19.50 6.59 -1.72
N LEU A 42 -19.79 7.89 -1.89
CA LEU A 42 -18.78 8.94 -1.68
C LEU A 42 -18.35 9.11 -0.24
N ARG A 43 -19.16 8.71 0.75
CA ARG A 43 -18.79 8.75 2.15
C ARG A 43 -17.76 7.65 2.44
N ALA A 44 -18.04 6.42 2.04
CA ALA A 44 -17.09 5.31 2.16
C ALA A 44 -15.80 5.58 1.38
N ALA A 45 -15.89 6.24 0.20
CA ALA A 45 -14.73 6.63 -0.58
C ALA A 45 -13.81 7.60 0.18
N ARG A 46 -14.38 8.63 0.87
CA ARG A 46 -13.60 9.55 1.69
C ARG A 46 -12.91 8.84 2.85
N LEU A 47 -13.64 8.00 3.58
CA LEU A 47 -13.08 7.21 4.69
C LEU A 47 -11.94 6.29 4.23
N ALA A 48 -12.03 5.73 3.02
CA ALA A 48 -10.95 4.93 2.47
C ALA A 48 -9.68 5.78 2.23
N PHE A 49 -9.83 7.01 1.73
CA PHE A 49 -8.72 7.95 1.59
C PHE A 49 -8.15 8.40 2.94
N ASP A 50 -9.01 8.66 3.93
CA ASP A 50 -8.58 9.06 5.28
C ASP A 50 -7.69 7.98 5.89
N THR A 51 -8.07 6.72 5.78
CA THR A 51 -7.26 5.62 6.32
C THR A 51 -5.99 5.40 5.51
N LYS A 52 -6.11 5.14 4.19
CA LYS A 52 -4.95 4.66 3.44
C LYS A 52 -4.03 5.79 2.99
N PHE A 53 -4.58 6.87 2.43
CA PHE A 53 -3.74 7.97 1.93
C PHE A 53 -3.31 8.91 3.06
N TRP A 54 -4.27 9.55 3.72
CA TRP A 54 -3.94 10.49 4.79
C TRP A 54 -3.27 9.84 5.98
N GLY A 55 -3.69 8.61 6.33
CA GLY A 55 -3.01 7.82 7.36
C GLY A 55 -1.55 7.54 7.02
N SER A 56 -1.22 7.24 5.76
CA SER A 56 0.18 7.07 5.32
C SER A 56 0.97 8.38 5.41
N ILE A 57 0.36 9.52 5.03
CA ILE A 57 0.98 10.84 5.17
C ILE A 57 1.20 11.17 6.65
N ASN A 58 0.24 10.87 7.52
CA ASN A 58 0.37 11.05 8.97
C ASN A 58 1.55 10.23 9.54
N VAL A 59 1.70 8.96 9.12
CA VAL A 59 2.87 8.14 9.51
C VAL A 59 4.17 8.81 9.10
N ALA A 60 4.28 9.28 7.85
CA ALA A 60 5.47 9.99 7.39
C ALA A 60 5.77 11.24 8.22
N ARG A 61 4.73 12.03 8.53
CA ARG A 61 4.84 13.28 9.26
C ARG A 61 5.23 13.11 10.72
N TYR A 62 4.57 12.18 11.42
CA TYR A 62 4.68 12.07 12.88
C TYR A 62 5.68 11.02 13.34
N LEU A 63 5.97 10.01 12.50
CA LEU A 63 6.93 8.96 12.83
C LEU A 63 8.21 8.99 11.97
N GLY A 64 8.25 9.80 10.93
CA GLY A 64 9.44 9.91 10.08
C GLY A 64 10.69 10.32 10.85
N GLY A 65 10.54 11.19 11.86
CA GLY A 65 11.62 11.62 12.75
C GLY A 65 12.15 10.52 13.70
N ASN A 66 11.40 9.43 13.88
CA ASN A 66 11.83 8.28 14.67
C ASN A 66 12.66 7.29 13.84
N ILE A 67 12.72 7.46 12.52
CA ILE A 67 13.49 6.54 11.67
C ILE A 67 14.96 6.97 11.68
N ALA A 68 15.84 6.03 11.96
CA ALA A 68 17.29 6.24 11.96
C ALA A 68 17.79 6.84 10.64
N PRO A 69 18.85 7.65 10.65
CA PRO A 69 19.47 8.16 9.42
C PRO A 69 19.78 7.02 8.44
N ARG A 70 19.35 7.15 7.17
CA ARG A 70 19.43 6.11 6.12
C ARG A 70 18.50 4.91 6.31
N GLY A 71 17.59 4.94 7.27
CA GLY A 71 16.51 3.97 7.39
C GLY A 71 15.49 4.05 6.25
N THR A 72 14.38 3.33 6.38
CA THR A 72 13.37 3.29 5.32
C THR A 72 11.97 3.53 5.82
N LEU A 73 11.18 4.24 5.00
CA LEU A 73 9.73 4.28 5.08
C LEU A 73 9.16 3.66 3.80
N THR A 74 8.41 2.58 3.92
CA THR A 74 7.85 1.89 2.76
C THR A 74 6.34 1.80 2.86
N PHE A 75 5.66 2.36 1.87
CA PHE A 75 4.19 2.33 1.75
C PHE A 75 3.71 1.14 0.94
N THR A 76 2.38 0.98 0.90
CA THR A 76 1.69 -0.01 0.08
C THR A 76 0.69 0.69 -0.84
N SER A 77 0.87 0.57 -2.16
CA SER A 77 -0.11 1.00 -3.15
C SER A 77 -0.94 -0.21 -3.68
N GLY A 78 -0.92 -0.44 -4.97
CA GLY A 78 -1.51 -1.58 -5.65
C GLY A 78 -1.53 -1.35 -7.16
N PHE A 79 -1.38 -2.40 -7.95
CA PHE A 79 -1.25 -2.37 -9.41
C PHE A 79 -2.37 -1.59 -10.13
N VAL A 80 -3.56 -1.53 -9.52
CA VAL A 80 -4.70 -0.74 -10.06
C VAL A 80 -4.44 0.77 -10.10
N ALA A 81 -3.38 1.27 -9.46
CA ALA A 81 -2.93 2.65 -9.61
C ALA A 81 -2.63 3.00 -11.08
N ARG A 82 -2.18 2.02 -11.85
CA ARG A 82 -1.68 2.19 -13.23
C ARG A 82 -2.40 1.28 -14.24
N ARG A 83 -3.37 0.47 -13.77
CA ARG A 83 -4.25 -0.33 -14.62
C ARG A 83 -5.68 0.20 -14.57
N THR A 84 -6.26 0.49 -15.72
CA THR A 84 -7.65 0.96 -15.80
C THR A 84 -8.63 -0.19 -15.61
N VAL A 85 -9.42 -0.11 -14.53
CA VAL A 85 -10.47 -1.08 -14.20
C VAL A 85 -11.76 -0.32 -13.93
N ALA A 86 -12.82 -0.62 -14.69
CA ALA A 86 -14.14 -0.03 -14.47
C ALA A 86 -14.64 -0.36 -13.05
N GLY A 87 -15.17 0.63 -12.34
CA GLY A 87 -15.62 0.48 -10.95
C GLY A 87 -14.53 0.55 -9.89
N ALA A 88 -13.27 0.79 -10.26
CA ALA A 88 -12.15 0.86 -9.32
C ALA A 88 -11.66 2.30 -9.03
N ILE A 89 -12.45 3.32 -9.35
CA ILE A 89 -12.00 4.73 -9.28
C ILE A 89 -11.36 5.08 -7.93
N VAL A 90 -11.95 4.65 -6.80
CA VAL A 90 -11.41 4.95 -5.46
C VAL A 90 -10.07 4.27 -5.24
N LYS A 91 -9.99 2.97 -5.54
CA LYS A 91 -8.74 2.19 -5.40
C LYS A 91 -7.64 2.75 -6.30
N THR A 92 -7.97 3.05 -7.55
CA THR A 92 -7.02 3.58 -8.54
C THR A 92 -6.46 4.91 -8.09
N THR A 93 -7.31 5.89 -7.78
CA THR A 93 -6.86 7.24 -7.43
C THR A 93 -6.12 7.28 -6.09
N MET A 94 -6.57 6.53 -5.09
CA MET A 94 -5.93 6.45 -3.79
C MET A 94 -4.52 5.82 -3.89
N ASN A 95 -4.36 4.73 -4.63
CA ASN A 95 -3.05 4.09 -4.83
C ASN A 95 -2.12 4.98 -5.66
N ALA A 96 -2.62 5.63 -6.72
CA ALA A 96 -1.84 6.58 -7.52
C ALA A 96 -1.37 7.78 -6.68
N ALA A 97 -2.21 8.28 -5.77
CA ALA A 97 -1.84 9.36 -4.87
C ALA A 97 -0.67 8.96 -3.95
N ILE A 98 -0.67 7.72 -3.41
CA ILE A 98 0.44 7.21 -2.59
C ILE A 98 1.72 7.08 -3.43
N GLU A 99 1.64 6.58 -4.66
CA GLU A 99 2.82 6.48 -5.55
C GLU A 99 3.42 7.85 -5.87
N ALA A 100 2.58 8.85 -6.10
CA ALA A 100 3.02 10.23 -6.32
C ALA A 100 3.64 10.84 -5.05
N ALA A 101 2.98 10.69 -3.90
CA ALA A 101 3.46 11.19 -2.61
C ALA A 101 4.82 10.57 -2.23
N THR A 102 5.01 9.27 -2.47
CA THR A 102 6.29 8.58 -2.22
C THR A 102 7.47 9.28 -2.87
N LYS A 103 7.32 9.75 -4.11
CA LYS A 103 8.40 10.44 -4.85
C LYS A 103 8.74 11.81 -4.23
N VAL A 104 7.72 12.53 -3.77
CA VAL A 104 7.91 13.82 -3.09
C VAL A 104 8.58 13.60 -1.74
N LEU A 105 8.05 12.67 -0.93
CA LEU A 105 8.59 12.36 0.39
C LEU A 105 10.02 11.84 0.35
N ALA A 106 10.39 11.08 -0.69
CA ALA A 106 11.78 10.64 -0.90
C ALA A 106 12.78 11.81 -1.06
N LYS A 107 12.30 12.95 -1.58
CA LYS A 107 13.11 14.19 -1.66
C LYS A 107 13.10 14.98 -0.35
N GLU A 108 11.93 15.13 0.24
CA GLU A 108 11.74 15.98 1.43
C GLU A 108 12.35 15.36 2.69
N LEU A 109 12.32 14.03 2.81
CA LEU A 109 12.81 13.30 3.98
C LEU A 109 14.25 12.78 3.80
N SER A 110 14.93 13.13 2.70
CA SER A 110 16.34 12.72 2.50
C SER A 110 17.20 13.09 3.72
N PRO A 111 18.08 12.19 4.21
CA PRO A 111 18.58 10.96 3.59
C PRO A 111 17.75 9.69 3.88
N LEU A 112 16.58 9.80 4.50
CA LEU A 112 15.65 8.69 4.66
C LEU A 112 15.21 8.20 3.27
N ARG A 113 15.19 6.88 3.07
CA ARG A 113 14.70 6.29 1.81
C ARG A 113 13.21 6.03 1.92
N VAL A 114 12.44 6.52 0.94
CA VAL A 114 10.99 6.33 0.90
C VAL A 114 10.61 5.61 -0.38
N ASN A 115 9.94 4.47 -0.26
CA ASN A 115 9.52 3.64 -1.38
C ASN A 115 8.05 3.19 -1.22
N VAL A 116 7.51 2.58 -2.25
CA VAL A 116 6.18 1.97 -2.20
C VAL A 116 6.18 0.62 -2.90
N VAL A 117 5.63 -0.39 -2.26
CA VAL A 117 5.35 -1.70 -2.87
C VAL A 117 3.96 -1.65 -3.49
N SER A 118 3.83 -2.15 -4.71
CA SER A 118 2.60 -2.20 -5.50
C SER A 118 2.20 -3.65 -5.78
N PRO A 119 1.40 -4.26 -4.88
CA PRO A 119 0.97 -5.64 -5.03
C PRO A 119 -0.04 -5.83 -6.16
N GLY A 120 0.00 -7.02 -6.78
CA GLY A 120 -1.06 -7.57 -7.60
C GLY A 120 -2.15 -8.24 -6.76
N LEU A 121 -2.92 -9.13 -7.40
CA LEU A 121 -3.87 -9.98 -6.70
C LEU A 121 -3.10 -10.96 -5.81
N THR A 122 -3.24 -10.78 -4.50
CA THR A 122 -2.51 -11.54 -3.49
C THR A 122 -3.49 -12.22 -2.56
N ASP A 123 -3.32 -13.52 -2.36
CA ASP A 123 -4.15 -14.32 -1.47
C ASP A 123 -3.80 -14.02 -0.01
N THR A 124 -4.70 -13.31 0.68
CA THR A 124 -4.53 -12.87 2.06
C THR A 124 -5.86 -12.87 2.81
N GLU A 125 -5.81 -12.57 4.10
CA GLU A 125 -7.00 -12.40 4.95
C GLU A 125 -7.93 -11.25 4.50
N ALA A 126 -7.48 -10.38 3.60
CA ALA A 126 -8.34 -9.36 2.99
C ALA A 126 -9.57 -9.96 2.28
N TYR A 127 -9.48 -11.23 1.90
CA TYR A 127 -10.57 -11.99 1.28
C TYR A 127 -11.26 -12.98 2.24
N ALA A 128 -11.00 -12.91 3.54
CA ALA A 128 -11.59 -13.84 4.54
C ALA A 128 -13.13 -13.80 4.58
N GLY A 129 -13.73 -12.66 4.23
CA GLY A 129 -15.19 -12.52 4.13
C GLY A 129 -15.80 -12.98 2.81
N MET A 130 -14.99 -13.43 1.85
CA MET A 130 -15.46 -13.91 0.56
C MET A 130 -15.87 -15.39 0.65
N ASP A 131 -16.91 -15.78 -0.08
CA ASP A 131 -17.25 -17.19 -0.26
C ASP A 131 -16.07 -17.99 -0.81
N ALA A 132 -15.82 -19.18 -0.28
CA ALA A 132 -14.64 -19.99 -0.62
C ALA A 132 -14.55 -20.32 -2.11
N ALA A 133 -15.67 -20.69 -2.75
CA ALA A 133 -15.70 -21.01 -4.17
C ALA A 133 -15.48 -19.76 -5.04
N ALA A 134 -16.00 -18.62 -4.62
CA ALA A 134 -15.76 -17.33 -5.28
C ALA A 134 -14.29 -16.92 -5.18
N ARG A 135 -13.65 -17.11 -4.01
CA ARG A 135 -12.21 -16.86 -3.79
C ARG A 135 -11.36 -17.77 -4.67
N GLU A 136 -11.61 -19.06 -4.68
CA GLU A 136 -10.90 -20.02 -5.52
C GLU A 136 -11.02 -19.68 -7.01
N LYS A 137 -12.22 -19.35 -7.49
CA LYS A 137 -12.46 -18.93 -8.87
C LYS A 137 -11.69 -17.65 -9.22
N MET A 138 -11.64 -16.68 -8.32
CA MET A 138 -10.89 -15.44 -8.51
C MET A 138 -9.38 -15.72 -8.65
N LEU A 139 -8.83 -16.56 -7.78
CA LEU A 139 -7.41 -16.93 -7.79
C LEU A 139 -7.05 -17.74 -9.03
N ALA A 140 -7.87 -18.76 -9.38
CA ALA A 140 -7.68 -19.54 -10.58
C ALA A 140 -7.72 -18.67 -11.85
N GLY A 141 -8.67 -17.74 -11.93
CA GLY A 141 -8.75 -16.78 -13.04
C GLY A 141 -7.49 -15.90 -13.16
N ALA A 142 -6.88 -15.52 -12.04
CA ALA A 142 -5.60 -14.82 -12.05
C ALA A 142 -4.48 -15.71 -12.60
N ALA A 143 -4.38 -16.95 -12.16
CA ALA A 143 -3.38 -17.90 -12.67
C ALA A 143 -3.52 -18.18 -14.18
N GLU A 144 -4.74 -18.16 -14.71
CA GLU A 144 -4.98 -18.32 -16.15
C GLU A 144 -4.56 -17.10 -16.97
N THR A 145 -4.86 -15.91 -16.45
CA THR A 145 -4.73 -14.66 -17.22
C THR A 145 -3.39 -13.96 -17.02
N LEU A 146 -2.83 -13.95 -15.81
CA LEU A 146 -1.58 -13.26 -15.54
C LEU A 146 -0.38 -13.90 -16.28
N PRO A 147 0.59 -13.12 -16.77
CA PRO A 147 1.82 -13.64 -17.37
C PRO A 147 2.59 -14.61 -16.47
N ALA A 148 2.63 -14.37 -15.15
CA ALA A 148 3.28 -15.25 -14.19
C ALA A 148 2.56 -16.59 -13.98
N LYS A 149 1.35 -16.78 -14.54
CA LYS A 149 0.52 -17.99 -14.40
C LYS A 149 0.30 -18.41 -12.95
N ALA A 150 0.25 -17.44 -12.05
CA ALA A 150 0.04 -17.62 -10.62
C ALA A 150 -0.64 -16.39 -10.03
N TRP A 151 -1.19 -16.54 -8.82
CA TRP A 151 -1.55 -15.41 -7.95
C TRP A 151 -0.44 -15.18 -6.92
N GLY A 152 -0.39 -13.97 -6.36
CA GLY A 152 0.59 -13.62 -5.33
C GLY A 152 0.25 -14.26 -3.97
N ARG A 153 1.27 -14.53 -3.19
CA ARG A 153 1.17 -14.91 -1.77
C ARG A 153 1.69 -13.78 -0.90
N ALA A 154 1.34 -13.77 0.38
CA ALA A 154 1.83 -12.77 1.31
C ALA A 154 3.37 -12.73 1.34
N GLU A 155 4.02 -13.89 1.28
CA GLU A 155 5.48 -14.04 1.26
C GLU A 155 6.11 -13.40 0.02
N ASP A 156 5.47 -13.49 -1.15
CA ASP A 156 5.96 -12.87 -2.38
C ASP A 156 5.98 -11.35 -2.24
N ILE A 157 4.93 -10.78 -1.65
CA ILE A 157 4.85 -9.33 -1.41
C ILE A 157 5.86 -8.89 -0.34
N ALA A 158 6.07 -9.72 0.69
CA ALA A 158 7.05 -9.44 1.74
C ALA A 158 8.47 -9.27 1.19
N GLN A 159 8.86 -10.02 0.13
CA GLN A 159 10.16 -9.84 -0.52
C GLN A 159 10.34 -8.44 -1.12
N GLY A 160 9.26 -7.79 -1.56
CA GLY A 160 9.32 -6.40 -2.03
C GLY A 160 9.67 -5.40 -0.94
N TYR A 161 9.11 -5.59 0.25
CA TYR A 161 9.46 -4.76 1.40
C TYR A 161 10.90 -5.01 1.85
N LEU A 162 11.34 -6.26 1.90
CA LEU A 162 12.73 -6.62 2.22
C LEU A 162 13.69 -6.02 1.19
N PHE A 163 13.37 -6.08 -0.10
CA PHE A 163 14.16 -5.43 -1.14
C PHE A 163 14.28 -3.92 -0.93
N ALA A 164 13.18 -3.23 -0.57
CA ALA A 164 13.20 -1.80 -0.27
C ALA A 164 14.06 -1.47 0.95
N ILE A 165 14.04 -2.35 1.97
CA ILE A 165 14.82 -2.22 3.20
C ILE A 165 16.31 -2.44 2.92
N ASP A 166 16.66 -3.53 2.26
CA ASP A 166 18.05 -4.01 2.15
C ASP A 166 18.85 -3.29 1.06
N ASN A 167 18.19 -2.76 0.02
CA ASN A 167 18.90 -2.10 -1.08
C ASN A 167 19.11 -0.60 -0.79
N PRO A 168 20.35 -0.17 -0.46
CA PRO A 168 20.61 1.21 -0.05
C PRO A 168 20.50 2.23 -1.19
N PHE A 169 20.35 1.79 -2.43
CA PHE A 169 20.28 2.66 -3.61
C PHE A 169 18.86 2.81 -4.18
N VAL A 170 17.86 2.25 -3.48
CA VAL A 170 16.44 2.34 -3.87
C VAL A 170 15.71 3.37 -3.01
N THR A 171 15.23 4.45 -3.64
CA THR A 171 14.39 5.48 -3.04
C THR A 171 13.50 6.13 -4.09
N GLY A 172 12.31 6.58 -3.72
CA GLY A 172 11.31 7.17 -4.62
C GLY A 172 10.72 6.18 -5.63
N SER A 173 10.91 4.89 -5.41
CA SER A 173 10.57 3.83 -6.37
C SER A 173 9.22 3.20 -6.06
N VAL A 174 8.52 2.79 -7.12
CA VAL A 174 7.38 1.87 -7.07
C VAL A 174 7.92 0.47 -7.39
N ILE A 175 7.78 -0.43 -6.44
CA ILE A 175 8.26 -1.82 -6.54
C ILE A 175 7.05 -2.70 -6.88
N ASP A 176 6.94 -3.09 -8.14
CA ASP A 176 5.82 -3.89 -8.64
C ASP A 176 6.01 -5.37 -8.35
N ILE A 177 5.04 -5.99 -7.66
CA ILE A 177 4.97 -7.42 -7.43
C ILE A 177 3.54 -7.86 -7.73
N GLU A 178 3.23 -8.04 -9.02
CA GLU A 178 1.85 -8.09 -9.49
C GLU A 178 1.59 -9.18 -10.57
N GLY A 179 2.57 -10.06 -10.78
CA GLY A 179 2.43 -11.19 -11.71
C GLY A 179 2.31 -10.81 -13.19
N GLY A 180 2.68 -9.59 -13.57
CA GLY A 180 2.55 -9.07 -14.93
C GLY A 180 1.19 -8.44 -15.21
N ALA A 181 0.41 -8.09 -14.17
CA ALA A 181 -0.92 -7.47 -14.34
C ALA A 181 -0.88 -6.11 -15.05
N LEU A 182 0.25 -5.41 -15.06
CA LEU A 182 0.41 -4.12 -15.74
C LEU A 182 0.69 -4.26 -17.24
N ILE A 183 1.12 -5.41 -17.70
CA ILE A 183 1.43 -5.68 -19.11
C ILE A 183 0.46 -6.64 -19.79
N ASN A 184 -0.62 -7.01 -19.09
CA ASN A 184 -1.65 -7.95 -19.53
C ASN A 184 -2.93 -7.23 -19.99
#